data_553a4453669e4b828fc871ed4e72f9dc
#
_entry.id   553a4453669e4b828fc871ed4e72f9dc
#
_cell.length_a   1.000
_cell.length_b   1.000
_cell.length_c   1.000
_cell.angle_alpha   90.00
_cell.angle_beta   90.00
_cell.angle_gamma   90.00
#
_symmetry.space_group_name_H-M   'P 1'
#
loop_
_entity.id
_entity.type
_entity.pdbx_description
1 polymer ?
#
loop_
_entity_poly.entity_id
_entity_poly.type
_entity_poly.pdbx_seq_one_letter_code
_entity_poly.pdbx_strand_id
1 'polypeptide(L)'
;MNKKTYQAIKMSRAVHLIDIENLCGSSHLTAEMVTKARAEYFDSVHPAAEDLFYVTASPYNAAAACFGWPQAHHEFLAGKDGGDILLAKAIVDDHLEEDFRAVYVASGDGGLAPFVQHLTNHEVPVTVVSLMRQLSIHMRFVGAPVVYIDSPYRLAA
;
A
#
# COMPACT_ATOMS: atom_id res chain seq x y z
N MET A 1 29.83 -1.89 4.79
CA MET A 1 28.79 -2.76 5.36
C MET A 1 28.86 -4.12 4.71
N ASN A 2 28.88 -5.21 5.47
CA ASN A 2 28.95 -6.52 4.86
C ASN A 2 27.56 -6.99 4.36
N LYS A 3 27.55 -8.03 3.50
CA LYS A 3 26.33 -8.55 2.86
C LYS A 3 25.29 -9.04 3.88
N LYS A 4 25.73 -9.66 4.98
CA LYS A 4 24.83 -10.13 6.05
C LYS A 4 24.16 -8.97 6.80
N THR A 5 24.89 -7.90 7.10
CA THR A 5 24.34 -6.73 7.74
C THR A 5 23.33 -6.01 6.84
N TYR A 6 23.65 -5.88 5.54
CA TYR A 6 22.73 -5.30 4.57
C TYR A 6 21.43 -6.10 4.46
N GLN A 7 21.51 -7.43 4.37
CA GLN A 7 20.34 -8.30 4.32
C GLN A 7 19.51 -8.21 5.61
N ALA A 8 20.15 -8.19 6.77
CA ALA A 8 19.43 -8.03 8.04
C ALA A 8 18.66 -6.71 8.13
N ILE A 9 19.22 -5.61 7.61
CA ILE A 9 18.56 -4.32 7.56
C ILE A 9 17.34 -4.36 6.62
N LYS A 10 17.46 -4.96 5.44
CA LYS A 10 16.35 -5.12 4.49
C LYS A 10 15.20 -5.90 5.12
N MET A 11 15.50 -7.05 5.73
CA MET A 11 14.50 -7.91 6.35
C MET A 11 13.89 -7.34 7.65
N SER A 12 14.41 -6.23 8.18
CA SER A 12 13.84 -5.58 9.36
C SER A 12 12.68 -4.64 9.05
N ARG A 13 12.49 -4.26 7.77
CA ARG A 13 11.52 -3.26 7.34
C ARG A 13 10.33 -3.90 6.66
N ALA A 14 9.16 -3.26 6.79
CA ALA A 14 8.03 -3.50 5.95
C ALA A 14 8.02 -2.53 4.76
N VAL A 15 7.32 -2.89 3.70
CA VAL A 15 6.99 -1.99 2.59
C VAL A 15 5.48 -1.80 2.53
N HIS A 16 5.08 -0.56 2.32
CA HIS A 16 3.68 -0.16 2.19
C HIS A 16 3.43 0.30 0.74
N LEU A 17 2.65 -0.50 0.02
CA LEU A 17 2.26 -0.25 -1.36
C LEU A 17 0.89 0.44 -1.36
N ILE A 18 0.86 1.72 -1.72
CA ILE A 18 -0.31 2.58 -1.56
C ILE A 18 -0.85 3.01 -2.93
N ASP A 19 -2.03 2.51 -3.32
CA ASP A 19 -2.84 3.13 -4.35
C ASP A 19 -3.66 4.26 -3.69
N ILE A 20 -3.18 5.48 -3.81
CA ILE A 20 -3.75 6.60 -3.06
C ILE A 20 -5.17 6.96 -3.51
N GLU A 21 -5.50 6.78 -4.79
CA GLU A 21 -6.84 7.05 -5.30
C GLU A 21 -7.84 6.02 -4.73
N ASN A 22 -7.48 4.74 -4.69
CA ASN A 22 -8.31 3.71 -4.07
C ASN A 22 -8.44 3.95 -2.56
N LEU A 23 -7.34 4.26 -1.88
CA LEU A 23 -7.34 4.51 -0.44
C LEU A 23 -8.16 5.74 -0.05
N CYS A 24 -8.17 6.80 -0.87
CA CYS A 24 -9.03 7.97 -0.68
C CYS A 24 -10.46 7.74 -1.16
N GLY A 25 -10.71 6.73 -1.98
CA GLY A 25 -12.01 6.47 -2.60
C GLY A 25 -12.44 7.54 -3.59
N SER A 26 -11.50 8.18 -4.26
CA SER A 26 -11.75 9.25 -5.24
C SER A 26 -10.68 9.25 -6.32
N SER A 27 -11.10 9.57 -7.54
CA SER A 27 -10.19 9.76 -8.69
C SER A 27 -9.68 11.20 -8.81
N HIS A 28 -10.20 12.13 -8.02
CA HIS A 28 -9.81 13.54 -7.99
C HIS A 28 -9.36 13.91 -6.59
N LEU A 29 -8.05 14.07 -6.41
CA LEU A 29 -7.44 14.26 -5.11
C LEU A 29 -6.99 15.70 -4.89
N THR A 30 -7.11 16.13 -3.64
CA THR A 30 -6.41 17.30 -3.12
C THR A 30 -5.32 16.85 -2.15
N ALA A 31 -4.32 17.70 -1.91
CA ALA A 31 -3.29 17.41 -0.92
C ALA A 31 -3.89 17.19 0.48
N GLU A 32 -4.96 17.91 0.83
CA GLU A 32 -5.68 17.75 2.09
C GLU A 32 -6.32 16.36 2.23
N MET A 33 -6.96 15.85 1.16
CA MET A 33 -7.53 14.49 1.13
C MET A 33 -6.44 13.44 1.36
N VAL A 34 -5.29 13.58 0.69
CA VAL A 34 -4.16 12.67 0.83
C VAL A 34 -3.56 12.72 2.24
N THR A 35 -3.38 13.93 2.79
CA THR A 35 -2.90 14.12 4.17
C THR A 35 -3.82 13.46 5.18
N LYS A 36 -5.13 13.59 5.01
CA LYS A 36 -6.12 12.94 5.88
C LYS A 36 -6.04 11.41 5.77
N ALA A 37 -6.00 10.87 4.55
CA ALA A 37 -5.90 9.43 4.33
C ALA A 37 -4.60 8.88 4.93
N ARG A 38 -3.49 9.60 4.79
CA ARG A 38 -2.21 9.26 5.42
C ARG A 38 -2.33 9.19 6.94
N ALA A 39 -2.94 10.19 7.58
CA ALA A 39 -3.15 10.20 9.02
C ALA A 39 -4.00 9.00 9.50
N GLU A 40 -5.09 8.72 8.82
CA GLU A 40 -5.94 7.55 9.10
C GLU A 40 -5.20 6.23 8.90
N TYR A 41 -4.36 6.15 7.87
CA TYR A 41 -3.49 5.00 7.62
C TYR A 41 -2.52 4.75 8.76
N PHE A 42 -1.80 5.79 9.19
CA PHE A 42 -0.85 5.69 10.30
C PHE A 42 -1.54 5.32 11.62
N ASP A 43 -2.72 5.86 11.87
CA ASP A 43 -3.51 5.53 13.06
C ASP A 43 -4.03 4.08 13.07
N SER A 44 -4.23 3.48 11.90
CA SER A 44 -4.77 2.13 11.78
C SER A 44 -3.70 1.05 11.65
N VAL A 45 -2.62 1.35 10.95
CA VAL A 45 -1.57 0.39 10.59
C VAL A 45 -0.37 0.47 11.53
N HIS A 46 -0.10 1.62 12.10
CA HIS A 46 1.07 1.88 12.97
C HIS A 46 2.39 1.48 12.31
N PRO A 47 2.75 2.09 11.16
CA PRO A 47 4.02 1.77 10.51
C PRO A 47 5.22 2.06 11.41
N ALA A 48 6.29 1.28 11.27
CA ALA A 48 7.55 1.56 11.94
C ALA A 48 8.28 2.71 11.24
N ALA A 49 9.14 3.40 11.98
CA ALA A 49 9.86 4.57 11.47
C ALA A 49 10.76 4.26 10.26
N GLU A 50 11.28 3.04 10.19
CA GLU A 50 12.16 2.55 9.12
C GLU A 50 11.41 1.97 7.91
N ASP A 51 10.10 1.83 7.97
CA ASP A 51 9.29 1.27 6.89
C ASP A 51 9.35 2.14 5.63
N LEU A 52 9.24 1.50 4.47
CA LEU A 52 9.21 2.18 3.18
C LEU A 52 7.80 2.32 2.64
N PHE A 53 7.54 3.48 2.04
CA PHE A 53 6.27 3.80 1.40
C PHE A 53 6.46 3.98 -0.09
N TYR A 54 5.62 3.32 -0.86
CA TYR A 54 5.52 3.42 -2.31
C TYR A 54 4.11 3.87 -2.65
N VAL A 55 3.97 5.08 -3.14
CA VAL A 55 2.66 5.71 -3.41
C VAL A 55 2.46 5.85 -4.91
N THR A 56 1.36 5.32 -5.42
CA THR A 56 1.00 5.39 -6.83
C THR A 56 -0.27 6.21 -7.04
N ALA A 57 -0.34 6.89 -8.17
CA ALA A 57 -1.51 7.68 -8.57
C ALA A 57 -1.51 7.92 -10.09
N SER A 58 -2.59 8.49 -10.60
CA SER A 58 -2.62 9.08 -11.94
C SER A 58 -1.77 10.36 -11.99
N PRO A 59 -1.19 10.72 -13.15
CA PRO A 59 -0.33 11.89 -13.27
C PRO A 59 -0.98 13.20 -12.86
N TYR A 60 -2.28 13.38 -13.11
CA TYR A 60 -2.98 14.61 -12.71
C TYR A 60 -3.19 14.73 -11.20
N ASN A 61 -3.04 13.66 -10.45
CA ASN A 61 -3.03 13.65 -8.97
C ASN A 61 -1.61 13.72 -8.38
N ALA A 62 -0.58 13.88 -9.22
CA ALA A 62 0.82 13.85 -8.78
C ALA A 62 1.14 14.90 -7.71
N ALA A 63 0.69 16.13 -7.91
CA ALA A 63 0.90 17.22 -6.95
C ALA A 63 0.24 16.90 -5.60
N ALA A 64 -1.03 16.44 -5.61
CA ALA A 64 -1.76 16.07 -4.41
C ALA A 64 -1.05 14.93 -3.65
N ALA A 65 -0.61 13.90 -4.37
CA ALA A 65 0.10 12.77 -3.77
C ALA A 65 1.44 13.20 -3.17
N CYS A 66 2.25 13.96 -3.88
CA CYS A 66 3.55 14.42 -3.41
C CYS A 66 3.45 15.37 -2.21
N PHE A 67 2.52 16.32 -2.23
CA PHE A 67 2.34 17.26 -1.12
C PHE A 67 1.65 16.63 0.09
N GLY A 68 0.71 15.72 -0.13
CA GLY A 68 -0.03 15.06 0.95
C GLY A 68 0.75 13.91 1.61
N TRP A 69 1.67 13.29 0.87
CA TRP A 69 2.51 12.19 1.39
C TRP A 69 3.96 12.38 0.97
N PRO A 70 4.67 13.38 1.52
CA PRO A 70 5.97 13.79 1.01
C PRO A 70 7.10 12.77 1.24
N GLN A 71 6.99 11.94 2.27
CA GLN A 71 8.01 10.96 2.64
C GLN A 71 7.71 9.58 2.06
N ALA A 72 7.62 9.51 0.74
CA ALA A 72 7.36 8.28 0.01
C ALA A 72 8.08 8.28 -1.32
N HIS A 73 8.28 7.10 -1.89
CA HIS A 73 8.60 6.95 -3.29
C HIS A 73 7.29 7.06 -4.09
N HIS A 74 7.24 7.98 -5.04
CA HIS A 74 6.04 8.22 -5.85
C HIS A 74 6.25 7.75 -7.28
N GLU A 75 5.25 7.06 -7.83
CA GLU A 75 5.17 6.77 -9.26
C GLU A 75 3.76 7.04 -9.80
N PHE A 76 3.70 7.43 -11.06
CA PHE A 76 2.46 7.84 -11.70
C PHE A 76 2.30 7.15 -13.04
N LEU A 77 1.10 6.61 -13.31
CA LEU A 77 0.76 6.01 -14.58
C LEU A 77 -0.68 6.38 -14.95
N ALA A 78 -0.86 6.88 -16.16
CA ALA A 78 -2.18 7.23 -16.69
C ALA A 78 -3.01 5.98 -16.99
N GLY A 79 -4.33 6.16 -16.97
CA GLY A 79 -5.29 5.10 -17.24
C GLY A 79 -6.04 4.63 -16.01
N LYS A 80 -7.16 3.93 -16.26
CA LYS A 80 -8.09 3.49 -15.22
C LYS A 80 -7.44 2.63 -14.14
N ASP A 81 -6.51 1.75 -14.55
CA ASP A 81 -5.87 0.79 -13.65
C ASP A 81 -4.38 1.10 -13.44
N GLY A 82 -3.97 2.36 -13.67
CA GLY A 82 -2.55 2.75 -13.63
C GLY A 82 -1.88 2.49 -12.29
N GLY A 83 -2.55 2.81 -11.18
CA GLY A 83 -2.06 2.55 -9.84
C GLY A 83 -1.86 1.06 -9.57
N ASP A 84 -2.82 0.23 -9.93
CA ASP A 84 -2.76 -1.22 -9.75
C ASP A 84 -1.64 -1.85 -10.60
N ILE A 85 -1.47 -1.38 -11.84
CA ILE A 85 -0.38 -1.85 -12.72
C ILE A 85 0.98 -1.57 -12.08
N LEU A 86 1.18 -0.38 -11.53
CA LEU A 86 2.43 -0.01 -10.86
C LEU A 86 2.68 -0.85 -9.60
N LEU A 87 1.65 -1.10 -8.80
CA LEU A 87 1.77 -1.95 -7.60
C LEU A 87 2.04 -3.40 -7.97
N ALA A 88 1.34 -3.93 -8.96
CA ALA A 88 1.56 -5.29 -9.46
C ALA A 88 3.00 -5.46 -9.99
N LYS A 89 3.49 -4.48 -10.74
CA LYS A 89 4.85 -4.46 -11.24
C LYS A 89 5.88 -4.44 -10.11
N ALA A 90 5.67 -3.61 -9.09
CA ALA A 90 6.55 -3.56 -7.92
C ALA A 90 6.63 -4.93 -7.22
N ILE A 91 5.50 -5.60 -7.03
CA ILE A 91 5.44 -6.91 -6.39
C ILE A 91 6.24 -7.95 -7.19
N VAL A 92 6.05 -8.00 -8.51
CA VAL A 92 6.67 -9.05 -9.35
C VAL A 92 8.12 -8.73 -9.69
N ASP A 93 8.40 -7.51 -10.15
CA ASP A 93 9.72 -7.16 -10.68
C ASP A 93 10.76 -6.90 -9.58
N ASP A 94 10.32 -6.37 -8.44
CA ASP A 94 11.22 -6.00 -7.35
C ASP A 94 11.41 -7.13 -6.32
N HIS A 95 10.78 -8.29 -6.53
CA HIS A 95 10.91 -9.45 -5.63
C HIS A 95 10.76 -9.08 -4.16
N LEU A 96 9.66 -8.44 -3.79
CA LEU A 96 9.44 -7.91 -2.45
C LEU A 96 9.51 -8.98 -1.36
N GLU A 97 9.19 -10.23 -1.69
CA GLU A 97 9.28 -11.38 -0.80
C GLU A 97 10.71 -11.66 -0.31
N GLU A 98 11.72 -11.20 -1.03
CA GLU A 98 13.12 -11.41 -0.68
C GLU A 98 13.71 -10.28 0.17
N ASP A 99 13.07 -9.09 0.14
CA ASP A 99 13.65 -7.87 0.66
C ASP A 99 12.98 -7.33 1.93
N PHE A 100 11.73 -7.74 2.20
CA PHE A 100 10.95 -7.16 3.29
C PHE A 100 10.39 -8.22 4.23
N ARG A 101 10.30 -7.86 5.52
CA ARG A 101 9.69 -8.73 6.54
C ARG A 101 8.18 -8.84 6.42
N ALA A 102 7.52 -7.85 5.80
CA ALA A 102 6.08 -7.79 5.60
C ALA A 102 5.73 -6.82 4.47
N VAL A 103 4.60 -7.05 3.83
CA VAL A 103 4.07 -6.19 2.77
C VAL A 103 2.65 -5.76 3.14
N TYR A 104 2.41 -4.46 3.08
CA TYR A 104 1.08 -3.88 3.21
C TYR A 104 0.61 -3.44 1.83
N VAL A 105 -0.58 -3.87 1.42
CA VAL A 105 -1.18 -3.49 0.15
C VAL A 105 -2.41 -2.63 0.44
N ALA A 106 -2.27 -1.33 0.25
CA ALA A 106 -3.34 -0.36 0.47
C ALA A 106 -4.12 -0.12 -0.82
N SER A 107 -4.90 -1.10 -1.17
CA SER A 107 -5.89 -1.08 -2.25
C SER A 107 -6.87 -2.22 -2.05
N GLY A 108 -8.14 -1.96 -2.31
CA GLY A 108 -9.19 -2.98 -2.31
C GLY A 108 -9.49 -3.54 -3.70
N ASP A 109 -8.75 -3.14 -4.72
CA ASP A 109 -9.01 -3.54 -6.10
C ASP A 109 -8.75 -5.03 -6.32
N GLY A 110 -9.76 -5.72 -6.91
CA GLY A 110 -9.70 -7.15 -7.18
C GLY A 110 -8.62 -7.55 -8.20
N GLY A 111 -8.16 -6.62 -9.03
CA GLY A 111 -7.05 -6.84 -9.96
C GLY A 111 -5.73 -7.15 -9.27
N LEU A 112 -5.57 -6.74 -8.01
CA LEU A 112 -4.38 -7.04 -7.20
C LEU A 112 -4.44 -8.39 -6.49
N ALA A 113 -5.58 -9.06 -6.45
CA ALA A 113 -5.74 -10.33 -5.74
C ALA A 113 -4.71 -11.41 -6.15
N PRO A 114 -4.39 -11.64 -7.44
CA PRO A 114 -3.37 -12.61 -7.83
C PRO A 114 -1.97 -12.28 -7.28
N PHE A 115 -1.64 -10.99 -7.16
CA PHE A 115 -0.33 -10.54 -6.67
C PHE A 115 -0.23 -10.66 -5.15
N VAL A 116 -1.30 -10.39 -4.42
CA VAL A 116 -1.40 -10.65 -2.99
C VAL A 116 -1.27 -12.16 -2.73
N GLN A 117 -1.93 -12.99 -3.53
CA GLN A 117 -1.82 -14.44 -3.45
C GLN A 117 -0.38 -14.91 -3.72
N HIS A 118 0.30 -14.32 -4.69
CA HIS A 118 1.71 -14.61 -4.96
C HIS A 118 2.59 -14.38 -3.73
N LEU A 119 2.46 -13.22 -3.07
CA LEU A 119 3.20 -12.93 -1.84
C LEU A 119 2.87 -13.92 -0.72
N THR A 120 1.61 -14.23 -0.53
CA THR A 120 1.15 -15.20 0.47
C THR A 120 1.74 -16.59 0.22
N ASN A 121 1.79 -17.03 -1.05
CA ASN A 121 2.39 -18.30 -1.44
C ASN A 121 3.91 -18.37 -1.19
N HIS A 122 4.57 -17.22 -1.12
CA HIS A 122 6.00 -17.11 -0.74
C HIS A 122 6.19 -16.88 0.77
N GLU A 123 5.16 -17.13 1.56
CA GLU A 123 5.20 -17.04 3.03
C GLU A 123 5.53 -15.64 3.57
N VAL A 124 5.31 -14.60 2.76
CA VAL A 124 5.46 -13.22 3.21
C VAL A 124 4.20 -12.79 3.94
N PRO A 125 4.29 -12.26 5.16
CA PRO A 125 3.13 -11.66 5.81
C PRO A 125 2.59 -10.49 5.00
N VAL A 126 1.33 -10.59 4.56
CA VAL A 126 0.63 -9.55 3.79
C VAL A 126 -0.57 -9.07 4.57
N THR A 127 -0.74 -7.76 4.64
CA THR A 127 -1.95 -7.11 5.16
C THR A 127 -2.54 -6.23 4.06
N VAL A 128 -3.81 -6.40 3.78
CA VAL A 128 -4.57 -5.52 2.89
C VAL A 128 -5.14 -4.37 3.70
N VAL A 129 -5.02 -3.15 3.21
CA VAL A 129 -5.56 -1.95 3.85
C VAL A 129 -6.52 -1.27 2.87
N SER A 130 -7.74 -0.96 3.31
CA SER A 130 -8.77 -0.44 2.43
C SER A 130 -9.80 0.39 3.18
N LEU A 131 -10.55 1.19 2.42
CA LEU A 131 -11.88 1.63 2.84
C LEU A 131 -12.84 0.42 2.77
N MET A 132 -13.81 0.36 3.67
CA MET A 132 -14.79 -0.75 3.69
C MET A 132 -15.50 -0.91 2.35
N ARG A 133 -15.90 0.20 1.72
CA ARG A 133 -16.60 0.22 0.43
C ARG A 133 -15.74 -0.13 -0.79
N GLN A 134 -14.41 -0.04 -0.65
CA GLN A 134 -13.48 -0.24 -1.77
C GLN A 134 -12.95 -1.68 -1.84
N LEU A 135 -13.18 -2.49 -0.83
CA LEU A 135 -12.68 -3.85 -0.81
C LEU A 135 -13.50 -4.76 -1.73
N SER A 136 -12.90 -5.25 -2.81
CA SER A 136 -13.55 -6.19 -3.71
C SER A 136 -13.69 -7.58 -3.07
N ILE A 137 -14.68 -8.34 -3.54
CA ILE A 137 -14.87 -9.72 -3.09
C ILE A 137 -13.69 -10.62 -3.45
N HIS A 138 -13.03 -10.38 -4.58
CA HIS A 138 -11.84 -11.13 -5.00
C HIS A 138 -10.70 -10.94 -4.02
N MET A 139 -10.52 -9.71 -3.52
CA MET A 139 -9.49 -9.42 -2.53
C MET A 139 -9.78 -10.10 -1.19
N ARG A 140 -11.05 -10.21 -0.79
CA ARG A 140 -11.45 -10.96 0.42
C ARG A 140 -11.11 -12.44 0.32
N PHE A 141 -11.30 -13.07 -0.84
CA PHE A 141 -11.04 -14.49 -1.04
C PHE A 141 -9.57 -14.88 -0.98
N VAL A 142 -8.66 -13.95 -1.08
CA VAL A 142 -7.22 -14.23 -0.87
C VAL A 142 -6.94 -14.69 0.56
N GLY A 143 -7.75 -14.25 1.53
CA GLY A 143 -7.62 -14.64 2.93
C GLY A 143 -6.53 -13.90 3.71
N ALA A 144 -5.91 -12.87 3.13
CA ALA A 144 -5.00 -12.00 3.87
C ALA A 144 -5.78 -11.17 4.91
N PRO A 145 -5.17 -10.85 6.08
CA PRO A 145 -5.78 -9.92 7.03
C PRO A 145 -6.11 -8.57 6.36
N VAL A 146 -7.24 -7.99 6.75
CA VAL A 146 -7.68 -6.70 6.22
C VAL A 146 -7.80 -5.69 7.36
N VAL A 147 -7.22 -4.52 7.17
CA VAL A 147 -7.37 -3.35 8.04
C VAL A 147 -8.20 -2.30 7.30
N TYR A 148 -9.31 -1.89 7.88
CA TYR A 148 -10.15 -0.82 7.35
C TYR A 148 -9.81 0.50 8.03
N ILE A 149 -9.41 1.50 7.27
CA ILE A 149 -9.03 2.81 7.82
C ILE A 149 -10.24 3.67 8.20
N ASP A 150 -11.42 3.34 7.70
CA ASP A 150 -12.69 4.02 7.97
C ASP A 150 -13.64 3.19 8.85
N SER A 151 -13.12 2.20 9.57
CA SER A 151 -13.95 1.37 10.45
C SER A 151 -14.55 2.20 11.59
N PRO A 152 -15.88 2.14 11.80
CA PRO A 152 -16.53 2.81 12.92
C PRO A 152 -16.15 2.21 14.29
N TYR A 153 -15.58 1.02 14.28
CA TYR A 153 -15.11 0.32 15.48
C TYR A 153 -13.65 0.63 15.80
N ARG A 154 -13.02 1.49 15.04
CA ARG A 154 -11.69 1.99 15.36
C ARG A 154 -11.82 2.86 16.59
N LEU A 155 -11.45 2.30 17.73
CA LEU A 155 -11.44 3.04 18.99
C LEU A 155 -10.52 4.24 18.86
N ALA A 156 -11.05 5.42 19.13
CA ALA A 156 -10.23 6.58 19.38
C ALA A 156 -9.35 6.23 20.59
N ALA A 157 -8.05 5.97 20.28
CA ALA A 157 -7.08 5.73 21.31
C ALA A 157 -6.77 7.02 22.05
#